data_d0b55021d8c5400fc277581ddb598524
#
_entry.id   d0b55021d8c5400fc277581ddb598524
#
_cell.length_a   1.000
_cell.length_b   1.000
_cell.length_c   1.000
_cell.angle_alpha   90.00
_cell.angle_beta   90.00
_cell.angle_gamma   90.00
#
_symmetry.space_group_name_H-M   'P 1'
#
loop_
_entity.id
_entity.type
_entity.pdbx_description
1 polymer ?
#
loop_
_entity_poly.entity_id
_entity_poly.type
_entity_poly.pdbx_seq_one_letter_code
_entity_poly.pdbx_strand_id
1 'polypeptide(L)'
;DLNLDLNGSTNYNILHNDKYYTTSDSNFVLTLDKGLNFIKVIGDRECQGIYEETFFNSEDILLSPNPAVNTSSLWVGGNDEDVTISMFDSAGRLLWVKDNDMNSSRNIDIQVSNLRPGLYYLKVDSETVKKTAKLIKK
;
A
#
# COMPACT_ATOMS: atom_id res chain seq x y z
N ASP A 1 9.99 1.17 12.35
CA ASP A 1 8.96 1.30 13.40
C ASP A 1 8.00 2.44 13.07
N LEU A 2 6.74 2.25 13.41
CA LEU A 2 5.69 3.24 13.22
C LEU A 2 5.35 3.86 14.57
N ASN A 3 5.42 5.21 14.65
CA ASN A 3 5.02 5.95 15.84
C ASN A 3 3.56 6.37 15.71
N LEU A 4 2.74 6.01 16.70
CA LEU A 4 1.35 6.41 16.77
C LEU A 4 1.18 7.49 17.84
N ASP A 5 0.67 8.65 17.44
CA ASP A 5 0.28 9.72 18.34
C ASP A 5 -1.20 9.57 18.66
N LEU A 6 -1.51 9.28 19.91
CA LEU A 6 -2.86 8.97 20.37
C LEU A 6 -3.39 10.09 21.27
N ASN A 7 -4.56 10.59 20.96
CA ASN A 7 -5.19 11.62 21.78
C ASN A 7 -6.71 11.50 21.73
N GLY A 8 -7.38 12.11 22.70
CA GLY A 8 -8.82 12.16 22.74
C GLY A 8 -9.51 11.05 23.53
N SER A 9 -8.80 10.00 23.90
CA SER A 9 -9.30 8.90 24.76
C SER A 9 -8.33 8.60 25.87
N THR A 10 -8.80 7.85 26.89
CA THR A 10 -7.94 7.40 27.99
C THR A 10 -7.26 6.08 27.70
N ASN A 11 -7.92 5.22 26.94
CA ASN A 11 -7.37 3.93 26.52
C ASN A 11 -7.59 3.72 25.04
N TYR A 12 -6.67 3.00 24.41
CA TYR A 12 -6.71 2.70 22.98
C TYR A 12 -6.51 1.22 22.76
N ASN A 13 -7.29 0.66 21.84
CA ASN A 13 -7.10 -0.68 21.32
C ASN A 13 -6.49 -0.57 19.93
N ILE A 14 -5.39 -1.25 19.73
CA ILE A 14 -4.63 -1.23 18.48
C ILE A 14 -4.61 -2.63 17.90
N LEU A 15 -5.14 -2.78 16.69
CA LEU A 15 -5.09 -4.02 15.94
C LEU A 15 -4.07 -3.86 14.84
N HIS A 16 -3.06 -4.73 14.83
CA HIS A 16 -2.02 -4.76 13.81
C HIS A 16 -1.95 -6.16 13.24
N ASN A 17 -2.49 -6.34 12.05
CA ASN A 17 -2.67 -7.64 11.42
C ASN A 17 -3.45 -8.57 12.36
N ASP A 18 -2.83 -9.64 12.88
CA ASP A 18 -3.46 -10.59 13.80
C ASP A 18 -3.17 -10.28 15.27
N LYS A 19 -2.41 -9.24 15.55
CA LYS A 19 -1.97 -8.90 16.90
C LYS A 19 -2.81 -7.79 17.48
N TYR A 20 -3.06 -7.87 18.79
CA TYR A 20 -3.91 -6.96 19.52
C TYR A 20 -3.14 -6.31 20.67
N TYR A 21 -3.19 -4.99 20.74
CA TYR A 21 -2.51 -4.23 21.79
C TYR A 21 -3.49 -3.28 22.47
N THR A 22 -3.27 -3.04 23.76
CA THR A 22 -4.03 -2.05 24.51
C THR A 22 -3.04 -1.12 25.22
N THR A 23 -3.26 0.18 25.14
CA THR A 23 -2.39 1.17 25.77
C THR A 23 -3.20 2.35 26.29
N SER A 24 -2.71 2.97 27.35
CA SER A 24 -3.19 4.26 27.86
C SER A 24 -2.21 5.39 27.56
N ASP A 25 -1.10 5.10 26.92
CA ASP A 25 -0.08 6.09 26.58
C ASP A 25 -0.51 6.91 25.37
N SER A 26 -0.05 8.15 25.29
CA SER A 26 -0.29 9.02 24.14
C SER A 26 0.62 8.71 22.96
N ASN A 27 1.67 7.94 23.19
CA ASN A 27 2.58 7.48 22.15
C ASN A 27 2.70 5.97 22.22
N PHE A 28 2.62 5.34 21.05
CA PHE A 28 2.79 3.89 20.91
C PHE A 28 3.64 3.59 19.68
N VAL A 29 4.65 2.75 19.84
CA VAL A 29 5.54 2.36 18.75
C VAL A 29 5.20 0.95 18.31
N LEU A 30 4.86 0.79 17.02
CA LEU A 30 4.62 -0.49 16.38
C LEU A 30 5.81 -0.90 15.55
N THR A 31 6.24 -2.15 15.69
CA THR A 31 7.18 -2.76 14.76
C THR A 31 6.38 -3.37 13.61
N LEU A 32 6.59 -2.84 12.41
CA LEU A 32 5.87 -3.31 11.23
C LEU A 32 6.40 -4.67 10.77
N ASP A 33 5.49 -5.52 10.32
CA ASP A 33 5.84 -6.77 9.66
C ASP A 33 6.31 -6.49 8.23
N LYS A 34 7.07 -7.40 7.66
CA LYS A 34 7.44 -7.30 6.26
C LYS A 34 6.20 -7.53 5.39
N GLY A 35 6.01 -6.66 4.40
CA GLY A 35 4.86 -6.70 3.51
C GLY A 35 3.76 -5.75 3.95
N LEU A 36 2.52 -6.18 3.84
CA LEU A 36 1.35 -5.36 4.17
C LEU A 36 1.06 -5.36 5.67
N ASN A 37 0.80 -4.17 6.20
CA ASN A 37 0.45 -3.95 7.60
C ASN A 37 -0.89 -3.24 7.65
N PHE A 38 -1.91 -3.92 8.18
CA PHE A 38 -3.24 -3.35 8.41
C PHE A 38 -3.31 -2.90 9.86
N ILE A 39 -3.54 -1.61 10.08
CA ILE A 39 -3.55 -1.00 11.41
C ILE A 39 -4.89 -0.37 11.65
N LYS A 40 -5.50 -0.69 12.81
CA LYS A 40 -6.75 -0.13 13.26
C LYS A 40 -6.61 0.33 14.70
N VAL A 41 -6.97 1.57 14.97
CA VAL A 41 -6.92 2.15 16.31
C VAL A 41 -8.32 2.58 16.73
N ILE A 42 -8.76 2.10 17.88
CA ILE A 42 -10.07 2.38 18.44
C ILE A 42 -9.88 2.97 19.83
N GLY A 43 -10.41 4.19 20.05
CA GLY A 43 -10.44 4.79 21.38
C GLY A 43 -11.59 4.25 22.23
N ASP A 44 -11.54 4.50 23.54
CA ASP A 44 -12.58 4.06 24.48
C ASP A 44 -13.79 5.02 24.54
N ARG A 45 -13.77 6.12 23.79
CA ARG A 45 -14.86 7.09 23.71
C ARG A 45 -15.67 6.90 22.43
N GLU A 46 -17.00 6.82 22.58
CA GLU A 46 -17.92 6.58 21.47
C GLU A 46 -17.89 7.68 20.40
N CYS A 47 -17.59 8.91 20.77
CA CYS A 47 -17.57 10.04 19.83
C CYS A 47 -16.28 10.13 19.02
N GLN A 48 -15.30 9.28 19.28
CA GLN A 48 -14.09 9.22 18.49
C GLN A 48 -14.25 8.31 17.28
N GLY A 49 -13.70 8.73 16.16
CA GLY A 49 -13.65 7.89 14.98
C GLY A 49 -12.68 6.72 15.14
N ILE A 50 -12.78 5.79 14.23
CA ILE A 50 -11.85 4.66 14.11
C ILE A 50 -10.79 5.07 13.09
N TYR A 51 -9.52 4.94 13.47
CA TYR A 51 -8.41 5.14 12.57
C TYR A 51 -8.03 3.80 11.94
N GLU A 52 -8.00 3.78 10.62
CA GLU A 52 -7.58 2.59 9.86
C GLU A 52 -6.61 3.03 8.78
N GLU A 53 -5.50 2.33 8.66
CA GLU A 53 -4.54 2.58 7.59
C GLU A 53 -3.76 1.32 7.24
N THR A 54 -3.30 1.26 6.00
CA THR A 54 -2.47 0.16 5.50
C THR A 54 -1.11 0.71 5.11
N PHE A 55 -0.06 0.07 5.61
CA PHE A 55 1.33 0.43 5.30
C PHE A 55 2.04 -0.74 4.62
N PHE A 56 2.85 -0.43 3.64
CA PHE A 56 3.67 -1.43 2.96
C PHE A 56 5.13 -1.28 3.41
N ASN A 57 5.62 -2.30 4.12
CA ASN A 57 6.99 -2.36 4.65
C ASN A 57 7.79 -3.39 3.87
N SER A 58 8.41 -2.98 2.77
CA SER A 58 9.22 -3.83 1.91
C SER A 58 10.11 -2.99 1.02
N GLU A 59 11.14 -3.60 0.44
CA GLU A 59 11.96 -2.99 -0.63
C GLU A 59 11.48 -3.46 -2.00
N ASP A 60 10.47 -4.29 -2.05
CA ASP A 60 9.90 -4.88 -3.26
C ASP A 60 8.61 -4.20 -3.66
N ILE A 61 7.94 -4.72 -4.66
CA ILE A 61 6.62 -4.28 -5.09
C ILE A 61 5.61 -5.40 -4.95
N LEU A 62 4.34 -5.03 -4.76
CA LEU A 62 3.24 -5.97 -4.67
C LEU A 62 2.06 -5.44 -5.49
N LEU A 63 1.46 -6.30 -6.28
CA LEU A 63 0.31 -5.97 -7.11
C LEU A 63 -0.87 -6.87 -6.71
N SER A 64 -1.97 -6.25 -6.27
CA SER A 64 -3.15 -6.99 -5.82
C SER A 64 -4.44 -6.18 -6.05
N PRO A 65 -5.53 -6.80 -6.49
CA PRO A 65 -5.66 -8.18 -6.91
C PRO A 65 -4.95 -8.47 -8.22
N ASN A 66 -4.47 -9.69 -8.39
CA ASN A 66 -3.83 -10.16 -9.60
C ASN A 66 -4.10 -11.66 -9.74
N PRO A 67 -4.95 -12.10 -10.66
CA PRO A 67 -5.58 -11.36 -11.76
C PRO A 67 -6.53 -10.25 -11.34
N ALA A 68 -6.67 -9.23 -12.17
CA ALA A 68 -7.50 -8.06 -11.94
C ALA A 68 -8.61 -7.95 -12.97
N VAL A 69 -9.76 -7.41 -12.56
CA VAL A 69 -10.91 -7.16 -13.45
C VAL A 69 -10.99 -5.67 -13.80
N ASN A 70 -11.11 -4.81 -12.81
CA ASN A 70 -11.27 -3.37 -13.01
C ASN A 70 -10.06 -2.56 -12.55
N THR A 71 -9.56 -2.87 -11.38
CA THR A 71 -8.48 -2.11 -10.73
C THR A 71 -7.56 -3.07 -10.01
N SER A 72 -6.27 -2.78 -10.03
CA SER A 72 -5.27 -3.44 -9.20
C SER A 72 -4.51 -2.38 -8.43
N SER A 73 -4.21 -2.63 -7.17
CA SER A 73 -3.40 -1.72 -6.37
C SER A 73 -1.95 -2.17 -6.39
N LEU A 74 -1.06 -1.22 -6.67
CA LEU A 74 0.38 -1.45 -6.68
C LEU A 74 0.98 -0.83 -5.43
N TRP A 75 1.60 -1.66 -4.59
CA TRP A 75 2.38 -1.19 -3.43
C TRP A 75 3.84 -1.16 -3.82
N VAL A 76 4.50 -0.03 -3.52
CA VAL A 76 5.90 0.20 -3.85
C VAL A 76 6.69 0.37 -2.57
N GLY A 77 7.69 -0.48 -2.36
CA GLY A 77 8.56 -0.40 -1.20
C GLY A 77 9.52 0.77 -1.25
N GLY A 78 10.38 0.86 -0.23
CA GLY A 78 11.34 1.94 -0.11
C GLY A 78 10.72 3.25 0.37
N ASN A 79 11.45 4.34 0.18
CA ASN A 79 11.05 5.68 0.65
C ASN A 79 11.01 6.73 -0.46
N ASP A 80 11.18 6.35 -1.71
CA ASP A 80 11.20 7.29 -2.82
C ASP A 80 9.83 7.97 -2.96
N GLU A 81 9.83 9.29 -3.10
CA GLU A 81 8.60 10.07 -3.25
C GLU A 81 8.10 10.05 -4.70
N ASP A 82 9.01 10.14 -5.66
CA ASP A 82 8.68 10.12 -7.07
C ASP A 82 8.92 8.74 -7.67
N VAL A 83 7.89 8.17 -8.25
CA VAL A 83 7.92 6.85 -8.87
C VAL A 83 7.31 6.91 -10.25
N THR A 84 8.05 6.44 -11.25
CA THR A 84 7.58 6.34 -12.63
C THR A 84 7.07 4.93 -12.89
N ILE A 85 5.83 4.83 -13.37
CA ILE A 85 5.19 3.56 -13.67
C ILE A 85 4.91 3.49 -15.16
N SER A 86 5.35 2.41 -15.79
CA SER A 86 5.13 2.14 -17.21
C SER A 86 4.37 0.84 -17.37
N MET A 87 3.42 0.81 -18.28
CA MET A 87 2.67 -0.41 -18.59
C MET A 87 2.99 -0.86 -20.02
N PHE A 88 3.29 -2.16 -20.16
CA PHE A 88 3.58 -2.81 -21.43
C PHE A 88 2.60 -3.94 -21.66
N ASP A 89 2.28 -4.21 -22.94
CA ASP A 89 1.53 -5.41 -23.31
C ASP A 89 2.45 -6.63 -23.39
N SER A 90 1.90 -7.80 -23.69
CA SER A 90 2.66 -9.04 -23.75
C SER A 90 3.70 -9.07 -24.89
N ALA A 91 3.55 -8.20 -25.89
CA ALA A 91 4.50 -8.05 -26.99
C ALA A 91 5.62 -7.06 -26.66
N GLY A 92 5.59 -6.43 -25.49
CA GLY A 92 6.58 -5.45 -25.06
C GLY A 92 6.30 -4.03 -25.52
N ARG A 93 5.12 -3.75 -26.04
CA ARG A 93 4.76 -2.40 -26.48
C ARG A 93 4.36 -1.55 -25.28
N LEU A 94 4.89 -0.34 -25.22
CA LEU A 94 4.54 0.62 -24.18
C LEU A 94 3.10 1.14 -24.39
N LEU A 95 2.24 0.97 -23.37
CA LEU A 95 0.87 1.44 -23.41
C LEU A 95 0.75 2.84 -22.80
N TRP A 96 1.40 3.07 -21.66
CA TRP A 96 1.44 4.38 -21.01
C TRP A 96 2.58 4.48 -20.01
N VAL A 97 2.95 5.71 -19.67
CA VAL A 97 3.93 6.05 -18.63
C VAL A 97 3.33 7.14 -17.76
N LYS A 98 3.45 7.00 -16.45
CA LYS A 98 3.00 8.02 -15.48
C LYS A 98 4.02 8.21 -14.39
N ASP A 99 4.28 9.48 -14.05
CA ASP A 99 5.01 9.84 -12.85
C ASP A 99 4.02 10.00 -11.70
N ASN A 100 4.33 9.44 -10.56
CA ASN A 100 3.45 9.48 -9.39
C ASN A 100 4.19 9.94 -8.16
N ASP A 101 3.53 10.79 -7.37
CA ASP A 101 3.97 11.10 -6.02
C ASP A 101 3.40 10.06 -5.06
N MET A 102 4.27 9.43 -4.28
CA MET A 102 3.84 8.36 -3.39
C MET A 102 3.20 8.90 -2.13
N ASN A 103 2.09 8.30 -1.74
CA ASN A 103 1.43 8.57 -0.47
C ASN A 103 2.09 7.80 0.68
N SER A 104 1.65 8.04 1.93
CA SER A 104 2.17 7.36 3.11
C SER A 104 1.88 5.85 3.10
N SER A 105 0.80 5.43 2.47
CA SER A 105 0.44 4.02 2.33
C SER A 105 1.27 3.29 1.26
N ARG A 106 2.02 4.02 0.46
CA ARG A 106 2.88 3.49 -0.60
C ARG A 106 2.13 2.70 -1.65
N ASN A 107 0.89 3.09 -1.97
CA ASN A 107 0.10 2.41 -2.99
C ASN A 107 -0.37 3.35 -4.09
N ILE A 108 -0.58 2.78 -5.27
CA ILE A 108 -1.10 3.45 -6.46
C ILE A 108 -2.15 2.52 -7.07
N ASP A 109 -3.32 3.09 -7.39
CA ASP A 109 -4.37 2.33 -8.07
C ASP A 109 -4.12 2.32 -9.58
N ILE A 110 -4.10 1.14 -10.16
CA ILE A 110 -3.90 0.91 -11.59
C ILE A 110 -5.23 0.52 -12.20
N GLN A 111 -5.74 1.36 -13.10
CA GLN A 111 -6.98 1.08 -13.80
C GLN A 111 -6.74 0.14 -14.96
N VAL A 112 -7.47 -0.97 -14.97
CA VAL A 112 -7.33 -2.01 -16.01
C VAL A 112 -8.66 -2.34 -16.69
N SER A 113 -9.73 -1.62 -16.37
CA SER A 113 -11.07 -1.90 -16.87
C SER A 113 -11.20 -1.85 -18.39
N ASN A 114 -10.41 -1.00 -19.04
CA ASN A 114 -10.39 -0.84 -20.51
C ASN A 114 -9.32 -1.67 -21.20
N LEU A 115 -8.62 -2.54 -20.49
CA LEU A 115 -7.66 -3.47 -21.08
C LEU A 115 -8.36 -4.76 -21.51
N ARG A 116 -7.87 -5.33 -22.59
CA ARG A 116 -8.31 -6.67 -23.03
C ARG A 116 -7.78 -7.72 -22.06
N PRO A 117 -8.50 -8.84 -21.84
CA PRO A 117 -7.96 -9.93 -21.04
C PRO A 117 -6.62 -10.42 -21.60
N GLY A 118 -5.67 -10.64 -20.72
CA GLY A 118 -4.35 -11.08 -21.12
C GLY A 118 -3.26 -10.68 -20.13
N LEU A 119 -2.03 -10.84 -20.58
CA LEU A 119 -0.85 -10.57 -19.76
C LEU A 119 -0.26 -9.19 -20.07
N TYR A 120 0.07 -8.46 -19.02
CA TYR A 120 0.70 -7.14 -19.09
C TYR A 120 1.87 -7.08 -18.11
N TYR A 121 2.75 -6.11 -18.32
CA TYR A 121 3.88 -5.87 -17.43
C TYR A 121 3.84 -4.45 -16.93
N LEU A 122 4.00 -4.27 -15.61
CA LEU A 122 4.16 -2.99 -14.98
C LEU A 122 5.61 -2.82 -14.54
N LYS A 123 6.27 -1.82 -15.08
CA LYS A 123 7.63 -1.47 -14.69
C LYS A 123 7.56 -0.31 -13.70
N VAL A 124 8.17 -0.50 -12.53
CA VAL A 124 8.30 0.52 -11.50
C VAL A 124 9.73 1.00 -11.49
N ASP A 125 9.93 2.29 -11.70
CA ASP A 125 11.24 2.91 -11.74
C ASP A 125 11.27 4.13 -10.83
N SER A 126 12.14 4.09 -9.86
CA SER A 126 12.43 5.20 -8.96
C SER A 126 13.92 5.24 -8.69
N GLU A 127 14.35 6.13 -7.81
CA GLU A 127 15.77 6.27 -7.49
C GLU A 127 16.36 4.97 -6.94
N THR A 128 15.63 4.29 -6.05
CA THR A 128 16.12 3.07 -5.38
C THR A 128 15.38 1.81 -5.76
N VAL A 129 14.21 1.90 -6.39
CA VAL A 129 13.37 0.74 -6.76
C VAL A 129 13.27 0.63 -8.27
N LYS A 130 13.72 -0.51 -8.80
CA LYS A 130 13.65 -0.83 -10.23
C LYS A 130 13.15 -2.27 -10.37
N LYS A 131 11.83 -2.41 -10.48
CA LYS A 131 11.17 -3.72 -10.48
C LYS A 131 10.13 -3.81 -11.59
N THR A 132 9.81 -5.03 -11.98
CA THR A 132 8.75 -5.30 -12.98
C THR A 132 7.81 -6.36 -12.42
N ALA A 133 6.52 -6.10 -12.49
CA ALA A 133 5.49 -7.04 -12.05
C ALA A 133 4.66 -7.49 -13.25
N LYS A 134 4.22 -8.75 -13.22
CA LYS A 134 3.25 -9.28 -14.18
C LYS A 134 1.85 -8.94 -13.71
N LEU A 135 1.04 -8.41 -14.61
CA LEU A 135 -0.36 -8.14 -14.37
C LEU A 135 -1.20 -9.01 -15.29
N ILE A 136 -2.11 -9.76 -14.73
CA ILE A 136 -3.05 -10.58 -15.50
C ILE A 136 -4.41 -9.89 -15.47
N LYS A 137 -4.92 -9.51 -16.64
CA LYS A 137 -6.27 -8.97 -16.80
C LYS A 137 -7.23 -10.12 -17.09
N LYS A 138 -8.22 -10.22 -16.27
CA LYS A 138 -9.21 -11.28 -16.33
C LYS A 138 -10.40 -10.96 -17.24
#